data_e7b1e0e466b3073b4074738ad02c80b2
#
_entry.id   e7b1e0e466b3073b4074738ad02c80b2
#
_cell.length_a   1.000
_cell.length_b   1.000
_cell.length_c   1.000
_cell.angle_alpha   90.00
_cell.angle_beta   90.00
_cell.angle_gamma   90.00
#
_symmetry.space_group_name_H-M   'P 1'
#
loop_
_entity.id
_entity.type
_entity.pdbx_description
1 polymer ?
#
loop_
_entity_poly.entity_id
_entity_poly.type
_entity_poly.pdbx_seq_one_letter_code
_entity_poly.pdbx_strand_id
1 'polypeptide(L)'
;LGIMAQSIGGKGGAGGGAGGIYSLGGEGGRGGNGGVVKVTNHGTITTHGIGSDGIFAQSVGGGGVSGGRSDGFVSLGGGGEAGGDGKSVTVSNQGAIETHGLMSRGIFAQSLGGGGGDGGKSGGAFSDGGSGGTGGNASIGGSSSVKSNSGAVTIDNSGTIATKGGLSSAIQAQSIGGGGGDGGAGVFRYRSGAWSDPRGPCQRLPARHRSHRRGRPAMTRPLRPLQSIS
;
A
#
# COMPACT_ATOMS: atom_id res chain seq x y z
N LEU A 1 -17.49 -13.67 -16.66
CA LEU A 1 -17.79 -13.21 -15.31
C LEU A 1 -19.28 -13.40 -15.03
N GLY A 2 -19.63 -14.03 -13.92
CA GLY A 2 -21.04 -14.24 -13.53
C GLY A 2 -21.62 -13.03 -12.83
N ILE A 3 -21.19 -12.75 -11.61
CA ILE A 3 -21.58 -11.55 -10.83
C ILE A 3 -20.34 -10.72 -10.57
N MET A 4 -20.45 -9.39 -10.78
CA MET A 4 -19.42 -8.41 -10.41
C MET A 4 -20.02 -7.32 -9.51
N ALA A 5 -19.44 -7.15 -8.33
CA ALA A 5 -19.80 -6.09 -7.40
C ALA A 5 -18.53 -5.38 -6.93
N GLN A 6 -18.40 -4.10 -7.24
CA GLN A 6 -17.20 -3.32 -6.95
C GLN A 6 -17.53 -1.95 -6.38
N SER A 7 -16.77 -1.54 -5.37
CA SER A 7 -16.82 -0.17 -4.84
C SER A 7 -15.40 0.37 -4.71
N ILE A 8 -15.16 1.55 -5.32
CA ILE A 8 -13.84 2.17 -5.36
C ILE A 8 -13.93 3.59 -4.80
N GLY A 9 -13.14 3.88 -3.77
CA GLY A 9 -12.96 5.22 -3.22
C GLY A 9 -12.17 6.11 -4.17
N GLY A 10 -12.53 7.36 -4.25
CA GLY A 10 -11.85 8.36 -5.09
C GLY A 10 -10.47 8.71 -4.52
N LYS A 11 -9.53 9.08 -5.38
CA LYS A 11 -8.22 9.63 -5.00
C LYS A 11 -8.39 11.04 -4.41
N GLY A 12 -7.57 11.40 -3.41
CA GLY A 12 -7.51 12.76 -2.87
C GLY A 12 -7.01 13.79 -3.89
N GLY A 13 -7.20 15.08 -3.60
CA GLY A 13 -6.65 16.18 -4.38
C GLY A 13 -5.19 16.49 -4.01
N ALA A 14 -4.39 17.00 -4.93
CA ALA A 14 -3.00 17.39 -4.65
C ALA A 14 -2.92 18.66 -3.77
N GLY A 15 -1.95 18.72 -2.86
CA GLY A 15 -1.64 19.93 -2.10
C GLY A 15 -1.11 21.03 -3.02
N GLY A 16 -1.55 22.28 -2.81
CA GLY A 16 -1.08 23.43 -3.57
C GLY A 16 0.35 23.82 -3.20
N GLY A 17 1.14 24.21 -4.20
CA GLY A 17 2.49 24.75 -3.96
C GLY A 17 2.46 26.18 -3.43
N ALA A 18 3.50 26.60 -2.68
CA ALA A 18 3.68 27.94 -2.16
C ALA A 18 5.09 28.48 -2.45
N GLY A 19 5.21 29.82 -2.61
CA GLY A 19 6.48 30.51 -2.77
C GLY A 19 6.46 31.85 -2.04
N GLY A 20 7.63 32.35 -1.62
CA GLY A 20 7.78 33.64 -0.93
C GLY A 20 8.87 33.63 0.14
N ILE A 21 8.96 34.71 0.93
CA ILE A 21 9.93 34.75 2.05
C ILE A 21 9.59 33.68 3.08
N TYR A 22 8.31 33.58 3.43
CA TYR A 22 7.74 32.52 4.24
C TYR A 22 6.76 31.74 3.36
N SER A 23 6.95 30.44 3.21
CA SER A 23 6.10 29.62 2.38
C SER A 23 5.73 28.31 3.05
N LEU A 24 4.44 27.94 2.93
CA LEU A 24 3.90 26.68 3.44
C LEU A 24 3.18 25.97 2.30
N GLY A 25 3.65 24.78 1.94
CA GLY A 25 2.96 23.93 0.97
C GLY A 25 1.62 23.48 1.53
N GLY A 26 0.60 23.42 0.69
CA GLY A 26 -0.72 22.89 1.06
C GLY A 26 -0.66 21.40 1.36
N GLU A 27 -1.51 20.93 2.27
CA GLU A 27 -1.66 19.50 2.54
C GLU A 27 -2.26 18.77 1.32
N GLY A 28 -1.89 17.51 1.14
CA GLY A 28 -2.56 16.63 0.20
C GLY A 28 -4.01 16.36 0.60
N GLY A 29 -4.79 15.80 -0.28
CA GLY A 29 -6.15 15.34 0.03
C GLY A 29 -6.15 13.87 0.48
N ARG A 30 -7.01 13.55 1.42
CA ARG A 30 -7.24 12.16 1.85
C ARG A 30 -7.90 11.34 0.75
N GLY A 31 -7.51 10.06 0.61
CA GLY A 31 -8.23 9.10 -0.22
C GLY A 31 -9.63 8.80 0.31
N GLY A 32 -10.60 8.67 -0.58
CA GLY A 32 -11.95 8.23 -0.23
C GLY A 32 -11.99 6.75 0.17
N ASN A 33 -12.86 6.39 1.09
CA ASN A 33 -13.06 4.99 1.42
C ASN A 33 -13.81 4.25 0.30
N GLY A 34 -13.52 2.95 0.13
CA GLY A 34 -14.43 2.06 -0.58
C GLY A 34 -15.77 1.92 0.17
N GLY A 35 -16.82 1.51 -0.51
CA GLY A 35 -18.10 1.17 0.11
C GLY A 35 -18.16 -0.29 0.54
N VAL A 36 -19.12 -0.60 1.41
CA VAL A 36 -19.46 -1.98 1.77
C VAL A 36 -19.99 -2.71 0.53
N VAL A 37 -19.45 -3.89 0.23
CA VAL A 37 -19.90 -4.75 -0.86
C VAL A 37 -20.58 -5.98 -0.28
N LYS A 38 -21.82 -6.23 -0.69
CA LYS A 38 -22.57 -7.43 -0.29
C LYS A 38 -23.14 -8.10 -1.54
N VAL A 39 -22.83 -9.39 -1.71
CA VAL A 39 -23.35 -10.23 -2.78
C VAL A 39 -24.09 -11.40 -2.16
N THR A 40 -25.31 -11.68 -2.64
CA THR A 40 -26.07 -12.86 -2.26
C THR A 40 -26.47 -13.58 -3.52
N ASN A 41 -26.12 -14.85 -3.64
CA ASN A 41 -26.48 -15.71 -4.78
C ASN A 41 -27.27 -16.93 -4.33
N HIS A 42 -28.45 -17.09 -4.89
CA HIS A 42 -29.30 -18.27 -4.72
C HIS A 42 -29.41 -19.10 -6.00
N GLY A 43 -29.00 -18.52 -7.13
CA GLY A 43 -29.12 -19.14 -8.45
C GLY A 43 -27.87 -19.90 -8.89
N THR A 44 -27.95 -20.53 -10.05
CA THR A 44 -26.79 -21.16 -10.68
C THR A 44 -26.01 -20.17 -11.52
N ILE A 45 -24.70 -20.17 -11.37
CA ILE A 45 -23.75 -19.37 -12.17
C ILE A 45 -22.86 -20.35 -12.94
N THR A 46 -22.82 -20.22 -14.27
CA THR A 46 -21.89 -20.97 -15.12
C THR A 46 -21.08 -20.02 -15.98
N THR A 47 -19.75 -20.16 -15.98
CA THR A 47 -18.85 -19.32 -16.80
C THR A 47 -17.90 -20.19 -17.63
N HIS A 48 -17.63 -19.78 -18.90
CA HIS A 48 -16.80 -20.54 -19.83
C HIS A 48 -15.53 -19.83 -20.31
N GLY A 49 -15.44 -18.50 -20.14
CA GLY A 49 -14.30 -17.71 -20.64
C GLY A 49 -13.06 -17.78 -19.74
N ILE A 50 -11.88 -17.62 -20.31
CA ILE A 50 -10.61 -17.47 -19.58
C ILE A 50 -10.71 -16.25 -18.63
N GLY A 51 -10.29 -16.41 -17.36
CA GLY A 51 -10.38 -15.35 -16.33
C GLY A 51 -11.82 -14.96 -15.97
N SER A 52 -12.80 -15.84 -16.25
CA SER A 52 -14.21 -15.57 -16.00
C SER A 52 -14.65 -16.14 -14.66
N ASP A 53 -14.45 -15.36 -13.58
CA ASP A 53 -14.87 -15.75 -12.24
C ASP A 53 -16.40 -15.92 -12.14
N GLY A 54 -16.86 -16.79 -11.23
CA GLY A 54 -18.27 -16.93 -10.91
C GLY A 54 -18.80 -15.67 -10.20
N ILE A 55 -18.20 -15.31 -9.07
CA ILE A 55 -18.50 -14.08 -8.31
C ILE A 55 -17.20 -13.31 -8.09
N PHE A 56 -17.19 -12.02 -8.47
CA PHE A 56 -16.14 -11.06 -8.18
C PHE A 56 -16.70 -9.95 -7.29
N ALA A 57 -16.22 -9.85 -6.05
CA ALA A 57 -16.66 -8.84 -5.09
C ALA A 57 -15.46 -8.06 -4.54
N GLN A 58 -15.44 -6.73 -4.71
CA GLN A 58 -14.28 -5.94 -4.35
C GLN A 58 -14.64 -4.58 -3.73
N SER A 59 -13.93 -4.22 -2.64
CA SER A 59 -13.93 -2.87 -2.07
C SER A 59 -12.52 -2.31 -2.06
N VAL A 60 -12.32 -1.13 -2.64
CA VAL A 60 -11.01 -0.49 -2.77
C VAL A 60 -11.04 0.91 -2.17
N GLY A 61 -10.14 1.20 -1.24
CA GLY A 61 -9.87 2.56 -0.78
C GLY A 61 -9.08 3.35 -1.81
N GLY A 62 -9.38 4.62 -1.95
CA GLY A 62 -8.64 5.55 -2.81
C GLY A 62 -7.29 5.93 -2.23
N GLY A 63 -6.32 6.28 -3.06
CA GLY A 63 -5.02 6.77 -2.60
C GLY A 63 -5.11 8.17 -1.98
N GLY A 64 -4.38 8.40 -0.87
CA GLY A 64 -4.01 9.73 -0.42
C GLY A 64 -3.07 10.39 -1.42
N VAL A 65 -2.95 11.71 -1.36
CA VAL A 65 -2.14 12.46 -2.31
C VAL A 65 -1.08 13.27 -1.59
N SER A 66 -0.01 13.56 -2.32
CA SER A 66 1.16 14.23 -1.80
C SER A 66 0.86 15.69 -1.43
N GLY A 67 1.52 16.15 -0.39
CA GLY A 67 1.56 17.54 0.00
C GLY A 67 2.23 18.42 -1.06
N GLY A 68 1.89 19.71 -1.05
CA GLY A 68 2.41 20.73 -1.95
C GLY A 68 3.87 21.06 -1.66
N ARG A 69 4.58 21.40 -2.72
CA ARG A 69 5.95 21.94 -2.61
C ARG A 69 5.94 23.37 -2.08
N SER A 70 6.96 23.74 -1.31
CA SER A 70 7.20 25.12 -0.93
C SER A 70 8.62 25.57 -1.27
N ASP A 71 8.75 26.81 -1.74
CA ASP A 71 10.04 27.42 -2.05
C ASP A 71 10.09 28.84 -1.43
N GLY A 72 11.09 29.11 -0.55
CA GLY A 72 11.19 30.40 0.10
C GLY A 72 12.41 30.51 1.01
N PHE A 73 12.61 31.68 1.65
CA PHE A 73 13.69 31.81 2.62
C PHE A 73 13.46 30.90 3.83
N VAL A 74 12.24 30.89 4.35
CA VAL A 74 11.74 29.91 5.33
C VAL A 74 10.60 29.16 4.66
N SER A 75 10.73 27.84 4.50
CA SER A 75 9.72 27.06 3.79
C SER A 75 9.46 25.70 4.44
N LEU A 76 8.17 25.34 4.54
CA LEU A 76 7.71 24.03 4.96
C LEU A 76 6.94 23.36 3.83
N GLY A 77 7.30 22.12 3.48
CA GLY A 77 6.51 21.30 2.59
C GLY A 77 5.18 20.89 3.23
N GLY A 78 4.12 20.78 2.44
CA GLY A 78 2.83 20.28 2.92
C GLY A 78 2.87 18.81 3.30
N GLY A 79 2.03 18.38 4.24
CA GLY A 79 1.88 16.96 4.58
C GLY A 79 1.22 16.15 3.46
N GLY A 80 1.64 14.89 3.27
CA GLY A 80 0.88 13.92 2.51
C GLY A 80 -0.26 13.36 3.36
N GLU A 81 -1.39 13.06 2.74
CA GLU A 81 -2.57 12.58 3.43
C GLU A 81 -2.77 11.07 3.33
N ALA A 82 -3.59 10.54 4.24
CA ALA A 82 -3.86 9.13 4.34
C ALA A 82 -4.63 8.57 3.14
N GLY A 83 -4.36 7.31 2.78
CA GLY A 83 -5.23 6.55 1.90
C GLY A 83 -6.58 6.23 2.54
N GLY A 84 -7.59 5.99 1.72
CA GLY A 84 -8.89 5.52 2.15
C GLY A 84 -8.90 4.04 2.52
N ASP A 85 -9.81 3.64 3.37
CA ASP A 85 -9.97 2.24 3.74
C ASP A 85 -10.71 1.45 2.67
N GLY A 86 -10.33 0.17 2.44
CA GLY A 86 -11.24 -0.82 1.91
C GLY A 86 -12.31 -1.15 2.96
N LYS A 87 -13.58 -1.24 2.57
CA LYS A 87 -14.67 -1.62 3.47
C LYS A 87 -14.98 -3.11 3.38
N SER A 88 -15.92 -3.57 4.20
CA SER A 88 -16.27 -4.98 4.26
C SER A 88 -16.81 -5.51 2.92
N VAL A 89 -16.39 -6.73 2.57
CA VAL A 89 -16.90 -7.49 1.45
C VAL A 89 -17.54 -8.76 2.00
N THR A 90 -18.83 -8.95 1.75
CA THR A 90 -19.57 -10.12 2.20
C THR A 90 -20.17 -10.82 1.00
N VAL A 91 -19.86 -12.10 0.82
CA VAL A 91 -20.45 -12.94 -0.21
C VAL A 91 -21.18 -14.09 0.47
N SER A 92 -22.48 -14.22 0.23
CA SER A 92 -23.30 -15.35 0.66
C SER A 92 -23.74 -16.12 -0.59
N ASN A 93 -23.26 -17.34 -0.74
CA ASN A 93 -23.61 -18.19 -1.87
C ASN A 93 -24.34 -19.46 -1.40
N GLN A 94 -25.57 -19.60 -1.86
CA GLN A 94 -26.40 -20.79 -1.62
C GLN A 94 -26.64 -21.59 -2.92
N GLY A 95 -26.33 -20.96 -4.06
CA GLY A 95 -26.51 -21.58 -5.38
C GLY A 95 -25.28 -22.37 -5.85
N ALA A 96 -25.39 -22.94 -7.02
CA ALA A 96 -24.28 -23.62 -7.67
C ALA A 96 -23.43 -22.66 -8.50
N ILE A 97 -22.11 -22.76 -8.39
CA ILE A 97 -21.16 -22.01 -9.23
C ILE A 97 -20.29 -23.01 -9.99
N GLU A 98 -20.25 -22.90 -11.31
CA GLU A 98 -19.42 -23.71 -12.18
C GLU A 98 -18.60 -22.84 -13.13
N THR A 99 -17.25 -22.95 -13.07
CA THR A 99 -16.35 -22.21 -13.95
C THR A 99 -15.52 -23.18 -14.80
N HIS A 100 -15.51 -22.98 -16.13
CA HIS A 100 -14.80 -23.83 -17.07
C HIS A 100 -13.52 -23.21 -17.63
N GLY A 101 -13.37 -21.89 -17.51
CA GLY A 101 -12.23 -21.17 -18.08
C GLY A 101 -10.95 -21.35 -17.29
N LEU A 102 -9.80 -21.26 -17.98
CA LEU A 102 -8.49 -21.18 -17.36
C LEU A 102 -8.44 -19.92 -16.45
N MET A 103 -7.82 -20.00 -15.26
CA MET A 103 -7.70 -18.89 -14.30
C MET A 103 -9.05 -18.28 -13.87
N SER A 104 -10.13 -19.08 -13.86
CA SER A 104 -11.50 -18.65 -13.55
C SER A 104 -11.90 -19.17 -12.16
N ARG A 105 -11.91 -18.29 -11.18
CA ARG A 105 -12.24 -18.63 -9.78
C ARG A 105 -13.74 -18.79 -9.59
N GLY A 106 -14.14 -19.61 -8.63
CA GLY A 106 -15.55 -19.69 -8.23
C GLY A 106 -16.00 -18.38 -7.58
N ILE A 107 -15.39 -18.02 -6.45
CA ILE A 107 -15.62 -16.74 -5.73
C ILE A 107 -14.27 -16.04 -5.51
N PHE A 108 -14.18 -14.79 -5.95
CA PHE A 108 -13.09 -13.89 -5.60
C PHE A 108 -13.62 -12.68 -4.82
N ALA A 109 -13.25 -12.58 -3.55
CA ALA A 109 -13.65 -11.48 -2.68
C ALA A 109 -12.42 -10.75 -2.17
N GLN A 110 -12.39 -9.41 -2.31
CA GLN A 110 -11.21 -8.63 -1.99
C GLN A 110 -11.55 -7.28 -1.34
N SER A 111 -10.80 -6.92 -0.28
CA SER A 111 -10.78 -5.58 0.30
C SER A 111 -9.36 -5.02 0.25
N LEU A 112 -9.21 -3.84 -0.34
CA LEU A 112 -7.94 -3.16 -0.51
C LEU A 112 -7.95 -1.80 0.17
N GLY A 113 -6.95 -1.49 1.00
CA GLY A 113 -6.67 -0.14 1.49
C GLY A 113 -5.90 0.67 0.45
N GLY A 114 -6.17 1.95 0.34
CA GLY A 114 -5.44 2.89 -0.51
C GLY A 114 -4.08 3.26 0.08
N GLY A 115 -3.09 3.56 -0.75
CA GLY A 115 -1.79 4.06 -0.33
C GLY A 115 -1.85 5.48 0.24
N GLY A 116 -0.98 5.83 1.20
CA GLY A 116 -0.78 7.20 1.66
C GLY A 116 -0.06 8.06 0.61
N GLY A 117 -0.20 9.38 0.71
CA GLY A 117 0.51 10.35 -0.12
C GLY A 117 1.84 10.77 0.48
N ASP A 118 2.78 11.18 -0.34
CA ASP A 118 4.11 11.64 0.11
C ASP A 118 4.07 13.05 0.70
N GLY A 119 5.00 13.37 1.58
CA GLY A 119 5.22 14.74 2.03
C GLY A 119 5.74 15.63 0.91
N GLY A 120 5.32 16.89 0.90
CA GLY A 120 5.80 17.91 -0.04
C GLY A 120 7.27 18.27 0.20
N LYS A 121 7.99 18.53 -0.88
CA LYS A 121 9.38 18.98 -0.81
C LYS A 121 9.43 20.45 -0.47
N SER A 122 10.47 20.88 0.23
CA SER A 122 10.73 22.28 0.50
C SER A 122 12.13 22.69 0.08
N GLY A 123 12.30 23.92 -0.36
CA GLY A 123 13.58 24.49 -0.75
C GLY A 123 13.76 25.92 -0.21
N GLY A 124 14.96 26.22 0.36
CA GLY A 124 15.23 27.53 0.90
C GLY A 124 16.41 27.54 1.87
N ALA A 125 16.64 28.68 2.53
CA ALA A 125 17.73 28.79 3.52
C ALA A 125 17.39 27.99 4.80
N PHE A 126 16.11 28.02 5.20
CA PHE A 126 15.55 27.22 6.29
C PHE A 126 14.34 26.48 5.74
N SER A 127 14.47 25.17 5.53
CA SER A 127 13.43 24.40 4.88
C SER A 127 13.27 23.01 5.49
N ASP A 128 12.02 22.57 5.66
CA ASP A 128 11.67 21.24 6.11
C ASP A 128 10.61 20.60 5.18
N GLY A 129 10.74 19.30 4.92
CA GLY A 129 9.81 18.55 4.10
C GLY A 129 8.55 18.19 4.86
N GLY A 130 7.45 18.00 4.17
CA GLY A 130 6.20 17.55 4.77
C GLY A 130 6.22 16.07 5.17
N SER A 131 5.37 15.68 6.11
CA SER A 131 5.19 14.28 6.51
C SER A 131 4.46 13.47 5.44
N GLY A 132 4.78 12.18 5.34
CA GLY A 132 4.03 11.24 4.50
C GLY A 132 2.69 10.83 5.13
N GLY A 133 1.72 10.50 4.31
CA GLY A 133 0.42 9.98 4.73
C GLY A 133 0.46 8.48 5.04
N THR A 134 -0.50 8.01 5.81
CA THR A 134 -0.65 6.57 6.13
C THR A 134 -1.44 5.82 5.06
N GLY A 135 -1.15 4.53 4.88
CA GLY A 135 -1.96 3.66 4.03
C GLY A 135 -3.32 3.35 4.65
N GLY A 136 -4.29 3.05 3.81
CA GLY A 136 -5.61 2.58 4.24
C GLY A 136 -5.56 1.14 4.78
N ASN A 137 -6.49 0.82 5.66
CA ASN A 137 -6.56 -0.48 6.31
C ASN A 137 -7.42 -1.49 5.54
N ALA A 138 -7.09 -2.76 5.71
CA ALA A 138 -7.92 -3.89 5.27
C ALA A 138 -7.77 -5.07 6.24
N SER A 139 -8.80 -5.89 6.45
CA SER A 139 -8.69 -7.10 7.29
C SER A 139 -9.54 -8.25 6.78
N ILE A 140 -9.01 -9.47 6.96
CA ILE A 140 -9.77 -10.71 6.80
C ILE A 140 -10.31 -11.07 8.20
N GLY A 141 -11.62 -11.11 8.37
CA GLY A 141 -12.22 -11.32 9.69
C GLY A 141 -12.83 -12.70 9.85
N GLY A 142 -12.37 -13.45 10.88
CA GLY A 142 -13.22 -14.27 11.73
C GLY A 142 -13.52 -13.44 12.98
N SER A 143 -14.55 -13.79 13.74
CA SER A 143 -15.03 -13.07 14.91
C SER A 143 -13.93 -12.72 15.92
N SER A 144 -13.35 -11.55 15.81
CA SER A 144 -12.57 -10.97 16.89
C SER A 144 -12.98 -9.51 17.06
N SER A 145 -13.35 -9.16 18.28
CA SER A 145 -13.82 -7.85 18.71
C SER A 145 -12.71 -6.79 18.76
N VAL A 146 -11.89 -6.70 17.72
CA VAL A 146 -10.94 -5.60 17.55
C VAL A 146 -11.59 -4.56 16.65
N LYS A 147 -11.88 -3.39 17.24
CA LYS A 147 -12.34 -2.20 16.50
C LYS A 147 -11.22 -1.66 15.62
N SER A 148 -10.85 -2.37 14.57
CA SER A 148 -10.10 -1.78 13.46
C SER A 148 -11.08 -1.49 12.33
N ASN A 149 -11.09 -0.28 11.81
CA ASN A 149 -11.94 0.16 10.70
C ASN A 149 -11.53 -0.45 9.35
N SER A 150 -11.03 -1.66 9.37
CA SER A 150 -10.53 -2.36 8.20
C SER A 150 -11.63 -3.27 7.63
N GLY A 151 -11.75 -3.30 6.32
CA GLY A 151 -12.77 -4.07 5.61
C GLY A 151 -12.58 -5.57 5.79
N ALA A 152 -13.45 -6.20 6.57
CA ALA A 152 -13.50 -7.63 6.68
C ALA A 152 -13.95 -8.27 5.37
N VAL A 153 -13.32 -9.37 4.95
CA VAL A 153 -13.81 -10.20 3.85
C VAL A 153 -14.43 -11.46 4.45
N THR A 154 -15.73 -11.63 4.22
CA THR A 154 -16.50 -12.78 4.74
C THR A 154 -17.12 -13.51 3.55
N ILE A 155 -16.91 -14.81 3.46
CA ILE A 155 -17.56 -15.68 2.47
C ILE A 155 -18.28 -16.78 3.24
N ASP A 156 -19.61 -16.82 3.05
CA ASP A 156 -20.50 -17.87 3.54
C ASP A 156 -20.97 -18.65 2.30
N ASN A 157 -20.57 -19.91 2.20
CA ASN A 157 -20.92 -20.76 1.08
C ASN A 157 -21.57 -22.05 1.56
N SER A 158 -22.85 -22.16 1.32
CA SER A 158 -23.62 -23.42 1.52
C SER A 158 -23.95 -24.10 0.18
N GLY A 159 -23.68 -23.44 -0.94
CA GLY A 159 -23.84 -24.01 -2.28
C GLY A 159 -22.64 -24.81 -2.76
N THR A 160 -22.72 -25.34 -3.97
CA THR A 160 -21.61 -26.06 -4.61
C THR A 160 -20.75 -25.12 -5.45
N ILE A 161 -19.42 -25.33 -5.44
CA ILE A 161 -18.49 -24.62 -6.31
C ILE A 161 -17.63 -25.65 -7.04
N ALA A 162 -17.70 -25.66 -8.36
CA ALA A 162 -16.90 -26.52 -9.24
C ALA A 162 -16.06 -25.65 -10.20
N THR A 163 -14.74 -25.66 -10.06
CA THR A 163 -13.81 -25.03 -11.01
C THR A 163 -13.14 -26.10 -11.86
N LYS A 164 -13.40 -26.10 -13.17
CA LYS A 164 -12.91 -27.12 -14.11
C LYS A 164 -11.70 -26.62 -14.91
N GLY A 165 -11.42 -25.32 -14.89
CA GLY A 165 -10.25 -24.72 -15.55
C GLY A 165 -8.96 -24.93 -14.76
N GLY A 166 -7.83 -25.05 -15.45
CA GLY A 166 -6.51 -25.04 -14.81
C GLY A 166 -6.25 -23.71 -14.11
N LEU A 167 -5.46 -23.71 -13.02
CA LEU A 167 -5.11 -22.54 -12.21
C LEU A 167 -6.31 -21.77 -11.64
N SER A 168 -7.42 -22.49 -11.39
CA SER A 168 -8.69 -21.92 -10.93
C SER A 168 -8.96 -22.34 -9.49
N SER A 169 -9.02 -21.37 -8.57
CA SER A 169 -9.36 -21.61 -7.17
C SER A 169 -10.87 -21.58 -6.98
N ALA A 170 -11.41 -22.48 -6.15
CA ALA A 170 -12.84 -22.44 -5.81
C ALA A 170 -13.19 -21.13 -5.08
N ILE A 171 -12.43 -20.77 -4.05
CA ILE A 171 -12.61 -19.54 -3.28
C ILE A 171 -11.25 -18.87 -3.08
N GLN A 172 -11.19 -17.55 -3.34
CA GLN A 172 -10.07 -16.71 -3.01
C GLN A 172 -10.56 -15.46 -2.27
N ALA A 173 -10.10 -15.30 -1.02
CA ALA A 173 -10.40 -14.13 -0.19
C ALA A 173 -9.10 -13.38 0.09
N GLN A 174 -9.09 -12.06 -0.12
CA GLN A 174 -7.92 -11.22 0.13
C GLN A 174 -8.30 -9.94 0.87
N SER A 175 -7.46 -9.58 1.83
CA SER A 175 -7.54 -8.30 2.51
C SER A 175 -6.14 -7.71 2.58
N ILE A 176 -5.92 -6.56 1.93
CA ILE A 176 -4.62 -5.97 1.73
C ILE A 176 -4.66 -4.52 2.22
N GLY A 177 -3.80 -4.19 3.22
CA GLY A 177 -3.59 -2.81 3.67
C GLY A 177 -2.84 -1.99 2.64
N GLY A 178 -3.07 -0.69 2.60
CA GLY A 178 -2.29 0.24 1.78
C GLY A 178 -0.93 0.55 2.40
N GLY A 179 0.06 0.87 1.56
CA GLY A 179 1.36 1.36 2.00
C GLY A 179 1.29 2.81 2.49
N GLY A 180 2.16 3.22 3.42
CA GLY A 180 2.37 4.62 3.76
C GLY A 180 3.10 5.38 2.65
N GLY A 181 3.03 6.72 2.67
CA GLY A 181 3.83 7.58 1.81
C GLY A 181 5.17 7.97 2.46
N ASP A 182 6.07 8.47 1.66
CA ASP A 182 7.37 8.94 2.09
C ASP A 182 7.32 10.39 2.65
N GLY A 183 8.22 10.72 3.57
CA GLY A 183 8.43 12.10 4.01
C GLY A 183 9.02 12.96 2.88
N GLY A 184 8.66 14.24 2.85
CA GLY A 184 9.25 15.21 1.91
C GLY A 184 10.70 15.53 2.25
N ALA A 185 11.49 15.90 1.25
CA ALA A 185 12.85 16.36 1.46
C ALA A 185 12.91 17.87 1.71
N GLY A 186 13.57 18.29 2.78
CA GLY A 186 14.03 19.67 3.00
C GLY A 186 15.45 19.87 2.47
N VAL A 187 15.73 20.96 1.76
CA VAL A 187 17.06 21.29 1.27
C VAL A 187 17.58 22.52 2.00
N PHE A 188 18.47 22.33 2.97
CA PHE A 188 19.25 23.40 3.55
C PHE A 188 20.31 23.86 2.54
N ARG A 189 20.12 25.00 1.91
CA ARG A 189 21.19 25.66 1.19
C ARG A 189 21.92 26.61 2.15
N TYR A 190 22.86 26.08 2.89
CA TYR A 190 23.85 26.93 3.52
C TYR A 190 24.70 27.52 2.39
N ARG A 191 24.40 28.75 1.99
CA ARG A 191 25.35 29.54 1.21
C ARG A 191 26.47 29.89 2.17
N SER A 192 27.53 29.09 2.20
CA SER A 192 28.79 29.52 2.78
C SER A 192 29.20 30.79 2.03
N GLY A 193 28.78 31.95 2.52
CA GLY A 193 29.49 33.19 2.21
C GLY A 193 30.95 32.91 2.49
N ALA A 194 31.81 33.17 1.54
CA ALA A 194 33.23 33.07 1.74
C ALA A 194 33.63 33.97 2.93
N TRP A 195 33.67 33.36 4.12
CA TRP A 195 34.48 33.91 5.18
C TRP A 195 35.90 33.62 4.70
N SER A 196 36.56 34.62 4.16
CA SER A 196 38.00 34.63 4.03
C SER A 196 38.57 34.51 5.44
N ASP A 197 38.86 33.28 5.88
CA ASP A 197 39.62 33.04 7.09
C ASP A 197 41.01 33.68 6.85
N PRO A 198 41.41 34.70 7.63
CA PRO A 198 42.71 35.30 7.49
C PRO A 198 43.86 34.34 7.83
N ARG A 199 43.59 33.09 8.16
CA ARG A 199 44.55 32.05 8.55
C ARG A 199 44.86 30.99 7.51
N GLY A 200 44.48 31.17 6.24
CA GLY A 200 44.91 30.30 5.16
C GLY A 200 44.06 29.03 4.98
N PRO A 201 44.21 28.31 3.86
CA PRO A 201 43.36 27.19 3.51
C PRO A 201 43.57 25.99 4.44
N CYS A 202 42.49 25.53 5.10
CA CYS A 202 42.49 24.25 5.79
C CYS A 202 42.94 23.13 4.86
N GLN A 203 44.09 22.55 5.17
CA GLN A 203 44.57 21.35 4.46
C GLN A 203 43.57 20.24 4.61
N ARG A 204 43.07 19.70 3.47
CA ARG A 204 42.26 18.48 3.40
C ARG A 204 43.05 17.34 4.04
N LEU A 205 42.55 16.83 5.15
CA LEU A 205 43.01 15.54 5.66
C LEU A 205 42.64 14.48 4.61
N PRO A 206 43.59 13.59 4.20
CA PRO A 206 43.30 12.53 3.25
C PRO A 206 42.27 11.56 3.81
N ALA A 207 41.25 11.27 3.03
CA ALA A 207 40.27 10.24 3.33
C ALA A 207 40.98 8.91 3.62
N ARG A 208 40.85 8.39 4.82
CA ARG A 208 41.33 7.05 5.16
C ARG A 208 40.54 6.03 4.34
N HIS A 209 41.21 5.46 3.36
CA HIS A 209 40.73 4.31 2.59
C HIS A 209 40.58 3.12 3.56
N ARG A 210 39.35 2.80 3.94
CA ARG A 210 39.07 1.53 4.65
C ARG A 210 39.12 0.42 3.62
N SER A 211 40.25 -0.26 3.54
CA SER A 211 40.39 -1.52 2.82
C SER A 211 39.46 -2.57 3.45
N HIS A 212 38.48 -3.05 2.73
CA HIS A 212 37.73 -4.26 3.08
C HIS A 212 38.67 -5.47 3.05
N ARG A 213 39.09 -5.93 4.19
CA ARG A 213 39.70 -7.24 4.34
C ARG A 213 38.63 -8.31 4.10
N ARG A 214 38.70 -8.95 2.95
CA ARG A 214 38.07 -10.26 2.71
C ARG A 214 38.81 -11.32 3.54
N GLY A 215 38.08 -12.21 4.15
CA GLY A 215 38.61 -13.42 4.72
C GLY A 215 37.85 -13.89 5.96
N ARG A 216 36.80 -14.64 5.77
CA ARG A 216 36.30 -15.59 6.77
C ARG A 216 36.34 -16.99 6.15
N PRO A 217 37.04 -17.93 6.73
CA PRO A 217 36.98 -19.32 6.27
C PRO A 217 35.64 -19.96 6.69
N ALA A 218 35.09 -20.78 5.82
CA ALA A 218 33.93 -21.60 6.06
C ALA A 218 34.19 -22.62 7.17
N MET A 219 33.41 -22.58 8.25
CA MET A 219 33.29 -23.67 9.19
C MET A 219 32.30 -24.71 8.64
N THR A 220 32.83 -25.80 8.15
CA THR A 220 32.09 -27.04 7.88
C THR A 220 31.69 -27.69 9.20
N ARG A 221 30.41 -27.74 9.51
CA ARG A 221 29.87 -28.58 10.59
C ARG A 221 29.53 -29.96 10.03
N PRO A 222 29.96 -31.04 10.67
CA PRO A 222 29.57 -32.39 10.25
C PRO A 222 28.11 -32.67 10.62
N LEU A 223 27.37 -33.28 9.69
CA LEU A 223 26.02 -33.78 9.87
C LEU A 223 26.04 -34.98 10.83
N ARG A 224 25.22 -34.94 11.87
CA ARG A 224 24.92 -36.12 12.72
C ARG A 224 23.85 -36.97 12.02
N PRO A 225 23.99 -38.30 12.03
CA PRO A 225 22.96 -39.18 11.46
C PRO A 225 21.72 -39.26 12.37
N LEU A 226 20.56 -39.28 11.74
CA LEU A 226 19.26 -39.53 12.37
C LEU A 226 19.21 -40.98 12.84
N GLN A 227 18.96 -41.20 14.14
CA GLN A 227 18.59 -42.49 14.69
C GLN A 227 17.07 -42.70 14.44
N SER A 228 16.76 -43.81 13.82
CA SER A 228 15.42 -44.38 13.71
C SER A 228 14.93 -44.87 15.05
N ILE A 229 13.72 -44.49 15.42
CA ILE A 229 12.99 -45.09 16.55
C ILE A 229 11.90 -45.96 15.95
N SER A 230 12.00 -47.24 16.25
CA SER A 230 10.97 -48.26 16.02
C SER A 230 9.76 -48.10 16.94
#